data_8ef7765e2ba2cfbf1e93ba0a8e2e217b
#
_entry.id   8ef7765e2ba2cfbf1e93ba0a8e2e217b
#
_cell.length_a   1.000
_cell.length_b   1.000
_cell.length_c   1.000
_cell.angle_alpha   90.00
_cell.angle_beta   90.00
_cell.angle_gamma   90.00
#
_symmetry.space_group_name_H-M   'P 1'
#
loop_
_entity.id
_entity.type
_entity.pdbx_description
1 polymer ?
#
loop_
_entity_poly.entity_id
_entity_poly.type
_entity_poly.pdbx_seq_one_letter_code
_entity_poly.pdbx_strand_id
1 'polypeptide(L)'
;MANKLYAMEQLTEEVAKDVAASPQEWMRFLDTASRLYKYTFPEQLLIYAQRPEATAVASMEIWNQKMFRWIKKGSKGIALIDNTSGPKIKLRYVFDVQDTYKVRNLGKDPQLWNLPMEGEQLVADYLQEQLSLEDTEGGLAESLHQAAKESMQEWLPDALEELRLD
;
A
#
# COMPACT_ATOMS: atom_id res chain seq x y z
N MET A 1 -17.12 18.89 0.82
CA MET A 1 -15.88 18.34 0.24
C MET A 1 -14.71 18.37 1.24
N ALA A 2 -14.47 19.49 1.92
CA ALA A 2 -13.39 19.62 2.93
C ALA A 2 -13.44 18.54 4.04
N ASN A 3 -14.63 18.22 4.55
CA ASN A 3 -14.81 17.22 5.61
C ASN A 3 -14.40 15.80 5.18
N LYS A 4 -14.60 15.44 3.90
CA LYS A 4 -14.24 14.10 3.40
C LYS A 4 -12.73 13.95 3.13
N LEU A 5 -12.08 15.02 2.68
CA LEU A 5 -10.63 15.05 2.52
C LEU A 5 -9.95 14.89 3.90
N TYR A 6 -10.35 15.69 4.87
CA TYR A 6 -9.86 15.60 6.24
C TYR A 6 -10.06 14.19 6.83
N ALA A 7 -11.21 13.56 6.58
CA ALA A 7 -11.44 12.18 7.03
C ALA A 7 -10.45 11.17 6.39
N MET A 8 -10.03 11.39 5.14
CA MET A 8 -9.02 10.53 4.50
C MET A 8 -7.62 10.75 5.05
N GLU A 9 -7.28 12.00 5.40
CA GLU A 9 -6.01 12.32 6.08
C GLU A 9 -5.94 11.64 7.45
N GLN A 10 -7.00 11.77 8.26
CA GLN A 10 -7.08 11.09 9.57
C GLN A 10 -7.01 9.56 9.43
N LEU A 11 -7.72 9.00 8.46
CA LEU A 11 -7.68 7.55 8.20
C LEU A 11 -6.27 7.08 7.85
N THR A 12 -5.52 7.87 7.06
CA THR A 12 -4.12 7.53 6.71
C THR A 12 -3.24 7.47 7.96
N GLU A 13 -3.37 8.44 8.87
CA GLU A 13 -2.61 8.48 10.12
C GLU A 13 -2.97 7.34 11.08
N GLU A 14 -4.27 7.03 11.21
CA GLU A 14 -4.75 5.94 12.06
C GLU A 14 -4.21 4.60 11.56
N VAL A 15 -4.37 4.32 10.27
CA VAL A 15 -3.91 3.06 9.68
C VAL A 15 -2.38 2.93 9.71
N ALA A 16 -1.64 4.02 9.53
CA ALA A 16 -0.18 3.99 9.66
C ALA A 16 0.24 3.54 11.08
N LYS A 17 -0.45 4.00 12.12
CA LYS A 17 -0.21 3.58 13.51
C LYS A 17 -0.58 2.11 13.72
N ASP A 18 -1.73 1.68 13.20
CA ASP A 18 -2.21 0.31 13.35
C ASP A 18 -1.26 -0.68 12.66
N VAL A 19 -0.83 -0.37 11.44
CA VAL A 19 0.12 -1.18 10.67
C VAL A 19 1.48 -1.28 11.36
N ALA A 20 1.93 -0.21 12.03
CA ALA A 20 3.19 -0.19 12.78
C ALA A 20 3.08 -0.81 14.19
N ALA A 21 1.89 -1.21 14.63
CA ALA A 21 1.67 -1.68 15.99
C ALA A 21 2.31 -3.04 16.29
N SER A 22 2.45 -3.91 15.27
CA SER A 22 3.05 -5.23 15.43
C SER A 22 3.59 -5.79 14.10
N PRO A 23 4.56 -6.74 14.14
CA PRO A 23 5.03 -7.43 12.95
C PRO A 23 3.90 -8.11 12.17
N GLN A 24 2.89 -8.63 12.86
CA GLN A 24 1.76 -9.32 12.23
C GLN A 24 0.89 -8.34 11.42
N GLU A 25 0.59 -7.16 11.95
CA GLU A 25 -0.16 -6.13 11.23
C GLU A 25 0.65 -5.59 10.05
N TRP A 26 1.96 -5.42 10.23
CA TRP A 26 2.88 -5.04 9.16
C TRP A 26 2.87 -6.08 8.02
N MET A 27 2.96 -7.37 8.33
CA MET A 27 2.91 -8.43 7.34
C MET A 27 1.58 -8.47 6.57
N ARG A 28 0.45 -8.28 7.27
CA ARG A 28 -0.87 -8.20 6.63
C ARG A 28 -0.96 -7.03 5.66
N PHE A 29 -0.43 -5.89 6.05
CA PHE A 29 -0.34 -4.73 5.17
C PHE A 29 0.55 -5.03 3.95
N LEU A 30 1.74 -5.58 4.16
CA LEU A 30 2.68 -5.90 3.08
C LEU A 30 2.10 -6.89 2.07
N ASP A 31 1.30 -7.86 2.50
CA ASP A 31 0.59 -8.79 1.61
C ASP A 31 -0.32 -8.04 0.62
N THR A 32 -1.00 -7.00 1.05
CA THR A 32 -1.80 -6.15 0.17
C THR A 32 -0.94 -5.17 -0.63
N ALA A 33 0.02 -4.50 0.03
CA ALA A 33 0.88 -3.50 -0.57
C ALA A 33 1.74 -4.06 -1.72
N SER A 34 2.20 -5.30 -1.61
CA SER A 34 2.98 -5.98 -2.65
C SER A 34 2.25 -6.04 -4.00
N ARG A 35 0.93 -6.18 -3.98
CA ARG A 35 0.06 -6.14 -5.17
C ARG A 35 -0.18 -4.73 -5.70
N LEU A 36 0.07 -3.72 -4.85
CA LEU A 36 -0.21 -2.30 -5.10
C LEU A 36 1.06 -1.47 -5.36
N TYR A 37 2.15 -2.08 -5.81
CA TYR A 37 3.48 -1.48 -5.96
C TYR A 37 3.52 -0.20 -6.82
N LYS A 38 2.50 0.05 -7.64
CA LYS A 38 2.35 1.28 -8.46
C LYS A 38 1.77 2.48 -7.68
N TYR A 39 1.27 2.25 -6.48
CA TYR A 39 0.72 3.27 -5.60
C TYR A 39 1.78 3.74 -4.61
N THR A 40 1.74 5.02 -4.26
CA THR A 40 2.60 5.55 -3.19
C THR A 40 2.23 4.95 -1.83
N PHE A 41 3.14 4.97 -0.87
CA PHE A 41 2.89 4.42 0.45
C PHE A 41 1.62 4.96 1.13
N PRO A 42 1.34 6.30 1.14
CA PRO A 42 0.09 6.82 1.68
C PRO A 42 -1.16 6.31 0.94
N GLU A 43 -1.07 6.12 -0.36
CA GLU A 43 -2.18 5.56 -1.15
C GLU A 43 -2.40 4.07 -0.85
N GLN A 44 -1.31 3.31 -0.66
CA GLN A 44 -1.40 1.90 -0.25
C GLN A 44 -2.08 1.76 1.12
N LEU A 45 -1.74 2.63 2.08
CA LEU A 45 -2.42 2.70 3.38
C LEU A 45 -3.92 2.99 3.23
N LEU A 46 -4.29 3.96 2.40
CA LEU A 46 -5.70 4.29 2.14
C LEU A 46 -6.45 3.16 1.44
N ILE A 47 -5.82 2.45 0.51
CA ILE A 47 -6.42 1.28 -0.13
C ILE A 47 -6.60 0.17 0.88
N TYR A 48 -5.57 -0.14 1.66
CA TYR A 48 -5.61 -1.18 2.70
C TYR A 48 -6.69 -0.91 3.74
N ALA A 49 -6.80 0.34 4.23
CA ALA A 49 -7.81 0.75 5.19
C ALA A 49 -9.25 0.52 4.69
N GLN A 50 -9.50 0.75 3.41
CA GLN A 50 -10.83 0.66 2.82
C GLN A 50 -11.12 -0.71 2.23
N ARG A 51 -10.06 -1.45 1.82
CA ARG A 51 -10.15 -2.78 1.22
C ARG A 51 -8.86 -3.58 1.41
N PRO A 52 -8.68 -4.24 2.56
CA PRO A 52 -7.47 -5.02 2.87
C PRO A 52 -7.19 -6.14 1.86
N GLU A 53 -8.24 -6.71 1.28
CA GLU A 53 -8.19 -7.80 0.30
C GLU A 53 -7.97 -7.34 -1.16
N ALA A 54 -7.71 -6.05 -1.40
CA ALA A 54 -7.52 -5.52 -2.75
C ALA A 54 -6.41 -6.26 -3.51
N THR A 55 -6.67 -6.60 -4.78
CA THR A 55 -5.75 -7.37 -5.62
C THR A 55 -5.20 -6.56 -6.79
N ALA A 56 -6.06 -5.96 -7.58
CA ALA A 56 -5.68 -5.10 -8.69
C ALA A 56 -6.58 -3.87 -8.73
N VAL A 57 -6.02 -2.74 -8.44
CA VAL A 57 -6.76 -1.48 -8.28
C VAL A 57 -6.41 -0.52 -9.41
N ALA A 58 -7.42 0.11 -10.01
CA ALA A 58 -7.22 1.13 -11.03
C ALA A 58 -8.41 2.10 -11.09
N SER A 59 -8.22 3.24 -11.78
CA SER A 59 -9.31 4.19 -12.06
C SER A 59 -10.35 3.57 -13.01
N MET A 60 -11.57 4.08 -12.96
CA MET A 60 -12.64 3.68 -13.89
C MET A 60 -12.22 3.84 -15.36
N GLU A 61 -11.44 4.86 -15.65
CA GLU A 61 -10.94 5.11 -17.01
C GLU A 61 -10.02 3.98 -17.49
N ILE A 62 -9.08 3.54 -16.64
CA ILE A 62 -8.18 2.43 -16.95
C ILE A 62 -8.98 1.14 -17.13
N TRP A 63 -9.91 0.86 -16.23
CA TRP A 63 -10.76 -0.33 -16.35
C TRP A 63 -11.55 -0.33 -17.67
N ASN A 64 -12.20 0.77 -18.02
CA ASN A 64 -13.04 0.84 -19.21
C ASN A 64 -12.21 0.87 -20.50
N GLN A 65 -11.19 1.73 -20.59
CA GLN A 65 -10.49 2.00 -21.86
C GLN A 65 -9.33 1.06 -22.14
N LYS A 66 -8.61 0.61 -21.09
CA LYS A 66 -7.41 -0.24 -21.26
C LYS A 66 -7.71 -1.71 -21.05
N MET A 67 -8.54 -2.03 -20.06
CA MET A 67 -8.84 -3.39 -19.65
C MET A 67 -10.15 -3.91 -20.24
N PHE A 68 -10.98 -3.05 -20.84
CA PHE A 68 -12.31 -3.40 -21.33
C PHE A 68 -13.15 -4.12 -20.27
N ARG A 69 -13.17 -3.52 -19.08
CA ARG A 69 -13.94 -3.98 -17.93
C ARG A 69 -14.81 -2.86 -17.42
N TRP A 70 -16.04 -3.16 -17.06
CA TRP A 70 -16.99 -2.18 -16.53
C TRP A 70 -17.16 -2.33 -15.03
N ILE A 71 -17.29 -1.19 -14.34
CA ILE A 71 -17.57 -1.20 -12.92
C ILE A 71 -18.99 -1.72 -12.68
N LYS A 72 -19.16 -2.64 -11.76
CA LYS A 72 -20.45 -3.20 -11.35
C LYS A 72 -21.30 -2.09 -10.73
N LYS A 73 -22.59 -2.08 -11.06
CA LYS A 73 -23.53 -1.12 -10.47
C LYS A 73 -23.57 -1.30 -8.94
N GLY A 74 -23.40 -0.20 -8.21
CA GLY A 74 -23.41 -0.20 -6.75
C GLY A 74 -22.04 -0.43 -6.09
N SER A 75 -20.97 -0.68 -6.86
CA SER A 75 -19.63 -0.75 -6.30
C SER A 75 -19.21 0.58 -5.69
N LYS A 76 -18.57 0.52 -4.53
CA LYS A 76 -18.02 1.69 -3.84
C LYS A 76 -16.56 1.88 -4.26
N GLY A 77 -16.24 3.04 -4.81
CA GLY A 77 -14.85 3.39 -5.12
C GLY A 77 -14.04 3.63 -3.85
N ILE A 78 -12.80 3.19 -3.88
CA ILE A 78 -11.78 3.47 -2.87
C ILE A 78 -11.33 4.92 -3.06
N ALA A 79 -11.44 5.75 -2.02
CA ALA A 79 -11.08 7.16 -2.08
C ALA A 79 -9.58 7.34 -1.83
N LEU A 80 -8.89 8.04 -2.71
CA LEU A 80 -7.49 8.42 -2.58
C LEU A 80 -7.36 9.95 -2.60
N ILE A 81 -6.33 10.46 -1.94
CA ILE A 81 -5.98 11.88 -1.97
C ILE A 81 -5.17 12.15 -3.24
N ASP A 82 -5.64 13.10 -4.05
CA ASP A 82 -4.97 13.54 -5.27
C ASP A 82 -4.44 14.97 -5.06
N ASN A 83 -3.14 15.09 -4.95
CA ASN A 83 -2.39 16.35 -4.84
C ASN A 83 -1.61 16.68 -6.12
N THR A 84 -1.74 15.88 -7.18
CA THR A 84 -0.97 16.00 -8.43
C THR A 84 -1.76 16.63 -9.58
N SER A 85 -3.08 16.58 -9.53
CA SER A 85 -3.95 17.00 -10.65
C SER A 85 -4.36 18.47 -10.60
N GLY A 86 -3.51 19.37 -10.07
CA GLY A 86 -3.73 20.81 -10.05
C GLY A 86 -3.51 21.48 -8.69
N PRO A 87 -3.81 22.78 -8.56
CA PRO A 87 -3.46 23.57 -7.37
C PRO A 87 -4.32 23.27 -6.14
N LYS A 88 -5.38 22.49 -6.27
CA LYS A 88 -6.27 22.12 -5.16
C LYS A 88 -6.23 20.62 -4.94
N ILE A 89 -5.96 20.22 -3.70
CA ILE A 89 -6.06 18.83 -3.25
C ILE A 89 -7.53 18.38 -3.40
N LYS A 90 -7.75 17.23 -3.98
CA LYS A 90 -9.07 16.62 -4.18
C LYS A 90 -9.03 15.12 -3.95
N LEU A 91 -10.18 14.48 -3.92
CA LEU A 91 -10.29 13.03 -3.90
C LEU A 91 -10.42 12.50 -5.33
N ARG A 92 -9.70 11.41 -5.60
CA ARG A 92 -9.90 10.53 -6.75
C ARG A 92 -10.39 9.17 -6.29
N TYR A 93 -11.06 8.44 -7.16
CA TYR A 93 -11.63 7.14 -6.84
C TYR A 93 -11.04 6.06 -7.74
N VAL A 94 -10.68 4.95 -7.12
CA VAL A 94 -10.21 3.76 -7.79
C VAL A 94 -11.09 2.57 -7.41
N PHE A 95 -11.03 1.49 -8.20
CA PHE A 95 -11.86 0.31 -8.03
C PHE A 95 -10.99 -0.94 -8.13
N ASP A 96 -11.26 -1.94 -7.31
CA ASP A 96 -10.61 -3.23 -7.40
C ASP A 96 -11.17 -4.04 -8.59
N VAL A 97 -10.40 -4.98 -9.12
CA VAL A 97 -10.83 -5.88 -10.19
C VAL A 97 -12.10 -6.65 -9.85
N GLN A 98 -12.31 -6.99 -8.57
CA GLN A 98 -13.51 -7.67 -8.08
C GLN A 98 -14.78 -6.85 -8.25
N ASP A 99 -14.66 -5.52 -8.30
CA ASP A 99 -15.75 -4.58 -8.58
C ASP A 99 -16.08 -4.46 -10.06
N THR A 100 -15.42 -5.23 -10.92
CA THR A 100 -15.55 -5.11 -12.37
C THR A 100 -16.06 -6.40 -12.99
N TYR A 101 -16.59 -6.29 -14.21
CA TYR A 101 -16.87 -7.44 -15.08
C TYR A 101 -16.29 -7.19 -16.47
N LYS A 102 -15.92 -8.26 -17.14
CA LYS A 102 -15.34 -8.22 -18.49
C LYS A 102 -16.40 -7.86 -19.54
N VAL A 103 -16.03 -7.03 -20.48
CA VAL A 103 -16.78 -6.92 -21.74
C VAL A 103 -16.54 -8.21 -22.55
N ARG A 104 -17.61 -8.80 -23.03
CA ARG A 104 -17.56 -10.09 -23.76
C ARG A 104 -16.55 -10.01 -24.92
N ASN A 105 -15.65 -10.97 -24.99
CA ASN A 105 -14.59 -11.13 -26.00
C ASN A 105 -13.50 -10.03 -26.04
N LEU A 106 -13.58 -8.97 -25.22
CA LEU A 106 -12.60 -7.89 -25.19
C LEU A 106 -11.92 -7.73 -23.83
N GLY A 107 -12.61 -8.12 -22.76
CA GLY A 107 -12.16 -7.91 -21.39
C GLY A 107 -10.88 -8.64 -21.04
N LYS A 108 -9.91 -7.92 -20.52
CA LYS A 108 -8.59 -8.43 -20.09
C LYS A 108 -8.58 -8.68 -18.59
N ASP A 109 -7.75 -9.62 -18.15
CA ASP A 109 -7.39 -9.77 -16.76
C ASP A 109 -6.14 -8.96 -16.45
N PRO A 110 -6.07 -8.30 -15.28
CA PRO A 110 -4.84 -7.68 -14.85
C PRO A 110 -3.77 -8.75 -14.61
N GLN A 111 -2.55 -8.47 -15.07
CA GLN A 111 -1.40 -9.26 -14.66
C GLN A 111 -1.00 -8.81 -13.26
N LEU A 112 -1.14 -9.70 -12.30
CA LEU A 112 -0.67 -9.48 -10.94
C LEU A 112 0.82 -9.81 -10.90
N TRP A 113 1.57 -8.98 -10.18
CA TRP A 113 2.95 -9.31 -9.88
C TRP A 113 2.96 -10.47 -8.88
N ASN A 114 3.81 -11.43 -9.14
CA ASN A 114 4.07 -12.54 -8.24
C ASN A 114 5.57 -12.86 -8.29
N LEU A 115 6.18 -13.03 -7.14
CA LEU A 115 7.55 -13.49 -7.03
C LEU A 115 7.54 -15.03 -7.12
N PRO A 116 8.23 -15.63 -8.12
CA PRO A 116 8.37 -17.09 -8.16
C PRO A 116 9.07 -17.61 -6.91
N MET A 117 8.69 -18.78 -6.40
CA MET A 117 9.30 -19.40 -5.21
C MET A 117 10.84 -19.48 -5.30
N GLU A 118 11.36 -19.74 -6.50
CA GLU A 118 12.82 -19.76 -6.75
C GLU A 118 13.49 -18.39 -6.55
N GLY A 119 12.74 -17.31 -6.68
CA GLY A 119 13.20 -15.95 -6.44
C GLY A 119 13.06 -15.50 -4.99
N GLU A 120 12.18 -16.11 -4.21
CA GLU A 120 11.93 -15.71 -2.82
C GLU A 120 13.18 -15.85 -1.97
N GLN A 121 13.84 -17.02 -2.04
CA GLN A 121 15.05 -17.27 -1.28
C GLN A 121 16.19 -16.34 -1.72
N LEU A 122 16.36 -16.13 -3.03
CA LEU A 122 17.39 -15.24 -3.55
C LEU A 122 17.22 -13.79 -3.05
N VAL A 123 15.96 -13.31 -2.99
CA VAL A 123 15.67 -11.97 -2.46
C VAL A 123 15.87 -11.92 -0.96
N ALA A 124 15.49 -12.97 -0.23
CA ALA A 124 15.70 -13.06 1.21
C ALA A 124 17.20 -13.02 1.55
N ASP A 125 18.00 -13.87 0.91
CA ASP A 125 19.45 -13.92 1.09
C ASP A 125 20.12 -12.57 0.78
N TYR A 126 19.70 -11.93 -0.33
CA TYR A 126 20.21 -10.61 -0.72
C TYR A 126 19.89 -9.54 0.32
N LEU A 127 18.64 -9.48 0.80
CA LEU A 127 18.23 -8.48 1.78
C LEU A 127 18.92 -8.72 3.13
N GLN A 128 19.06 -9.96 3.54
CA GLN A 128 19.76 -10.33 4.77
C GLN A 128 21.23 -9.89 4.73
N GLU A 129 21.91 -10.09 3.60
CA GLU A 129 23.30 -9.67 3.40
C GLU A 129 23.43 -8.13 3.36
N GLN A 130 22.58 -7.46 2.55
CA GLN A 130 22.68 -6.01 2.34
C GLN A 130 22.30 -5.19 3.58
N LEU A 131 21.37 -5.67 4.38
CA LEU A 131 20.88 -4.97 5.57
C LEU A 131 21.50 -5.51 6.87
N SER A 132 22.40 -6.49 6.78
CA SER A 132 23.01 -7.16 7.93
C SER A 132 21.99 -7.63 8.98
N LEU A 133 20.86 -8.18 8.50
CA LEU A 133 19.76 -8.58 9.36
C LEU A 133 20.14 -9.78 10.21
N GLU A 134 19.78 -9.75 11.49
CA GLU A 134 19.87 -10.91 12.36
C GLU A 134 18.78 -11.93 12.02
N ASP A 135 19.11 -13.21 12.10
CA ASP A 135 18.14 -14.29 11.93
C ASP A 135 17.18 -14.32 13.12
N THR A 136 15.89 -14.24 12.84
CA THR A 136 14.83 -14.33 13.85
C THR A 136 13.93 -15.53 13.57
N GLU A 137 13.28 -16.06 14.62
CA GLU A 137 12.31 -17.16 14.48
C GLU A 137 11.12 -16.81 13.57
N GLY A 138 10.79 -15.52 13.43
CA GLY A 138 9.73 -15.00 12.55
C GLY A 138 10.15 -14.78 11.11
N GLY A 139 11.41 -15.11 10.75
CA GLY A 139 11.94 -15.00 9.39
C GLY A 139 12.20 -13.56 8.93
N LEU A 140 12.41 -13.38 7.63
CA LEU A 140 12.85 -12.12 7.02
C LEU A 140 11.97 -10.92 7.40
N ALA A 141 10.65 -11.08 7.46
CA ALA A 141 9.74 -9.97 7.77
C ALA A 141 9.93 -9.46 9.21
N GLU A 142 10.15 -10.34 10.16
CA GLU A 142 10.42 -9.97 11.54
C GLU A 142 11.82 -9.39 11.70
N SER A 143 12.83 -9.94 11.03
CA SER A 143 14.19 -9.39 10.98
C SER A 143 14.20 -7.97 10.42
N LEU A 144 13.49 -7.71 9.33
CA LEU A 144 13.31 -6.37 8.76
C LEU A 144 12.59 -5.41 9.71
N HIS A 145 11.52 -5.88 10.37
CA HIS A 145 10.80 -5.07 11.35
C HIS A 145 11.67 -4.70 12.54
N GLN A 146 12.44 -5.64 13.06
CA GLN A 146 13.35 -5.42 14.18
C GLN A 146 14.46 -4.42 13.81
N ALA A 147 15.11 -4.60 12.65
CA ALA A 147 16.13 -3.69 12.15
C ALA A 147 15.58 -2.26 11.93
N ALA A 148 14.38 -2.15 11.37
CA ALA A 148 13.72 -0.85 11.20
C ALA A 148 13.42 -0.18 12.55
N LYS A 149 12.96 -0.94 13.54
CA LYS A 149 12.68 -0.45 14.89
C LYS A 149 13.95 0.05 15.59
N GLU A 150 15.03 -0.69 15.49
CA GLU A 150 16.34 -0.33 16.06
C GLU A 150 16.88 0.95 15.42
N SER A 151 16.87 1.01 14.08
CA SER A 151 17.26 2.21 13.33
C SER A 151 16.42 3.43 13.70
N MET A 152 15.12 3.28 13.88
CA MET A 152 14.25 4.38 14.33
C MET A 152 14.55 4.81 15.77
N GLN A 153 14.90 3.88 16.66
CA GLN A 153 15.26 4.22 18.03
C GLN A 153 16.57 4.99 18.12
N GLU A 154 17.52 4.70 17.24
CA GLU A 154 18.79 5.44 17.15
C GLU A 154 18.58 6.85 16.57
N TRP A 155 17.78 6.95 15.52
CA TRP A 155 17.57 8.22 14.78
C TRP A 155 16.55 9.17 15.44
N LEU A 156 15.53 8.64 16.10
CA LEU A 156 14.43 9.45 16.67
C LEU A 156 14.87 10.48 17.72
N PRO A 157 15.81 10.18 18.65
CA PRO A 157 16.29 11.17 19.60
C PRO A 157 16.92 12.40 18.94
N ASP A 158 17.77 12.18 17.93
CA ASP A 158 18.46 13.25 17.21
C ASP A 158 17.48 14.11 16.41
N ALA A 159 16.53 13.47 15.71
CA ALA A 159 15.47 14.17 14.99
C ALA A 159 14.55 15.00 15.91
N LEU A 160 14.26 14.51 17.12
CA LEU A 160 13.46 15.25 18.10
C LEU A 160 14.24 16.41 18.73
N GLU A 161 15.56 16.32 18.80
CA GLU A 161 16.41 17.39 19.29
C GLU A 161 16.52 18.51 18.26
N GLU A 162 16.67 18.19 16.97
CA GLU A 162 16.62 19.15 15.87
C GLU A 162 15.30 19.93 15.81
N LEU A 163 14.16 19.25 16.00
CA LEU A 163 12.83 19.88 16.02
C LEU A 163 12.56 20.76 17.25
N ARG A 164 13.36 20.67 18.30
CA ARG A 164 13.24 21.52 19.51
C ARG A 164 14.06 22.80 19.45
N LEU A 165 14.92 22.92 18.46
CA LEU A 165 15.81 24.08 18.28
C LEU A 165 15.22 25.15 17.33
N ASP A 166 14.07 24.90 16.71
CA ASP A 166 13.27 25.84 15.92
C ASP A 166 12.06 26.37 16.71
#